data_be08d31308bb6b69985b3eed9abe611f
#
_entry.id   be08d31308bb6b69985b3eed9abe611f
#
_cell.length_a   1.000
_cell.length_b   1.000
_cell.length_c   1.000
_cell.angle_alpha   90.00
_cell.angle_beta   90.00
_cell.angle_gamma   90.00
#
_symmetry.space_group_name_H-M   'P 1'
#
loop_
_entity.id
_entity.type
_entity.pdbx_description
1 polymer ?
#
loop_
_entity_poly.entity_id
_entity_poly.type
_entity_poly.pdbx_seq_one_letter_code
_entity_poly.pdbx_strand_id
1 'polypeptide(L)'
;MPINLADLPDLVTRLDENDAWHAFWSFGASAHQFWLPTRPADGCSTYVVILPLDKLLELRTAAVLRLWRTLAGRSEGRRAHDFTQQTRDRHILILRALDGRADGASYRKLAEALLGFRGRKTDWESDPRKNQVRRLVADGRYYVRGGYRDLLRYPIRLFER
;
A
#
# COMPACT_ATOMS: atom_id res chain seq x y z
N MET A 1 11.64 14.26 23.67
CA MET A 1 12.91 14.22 22.93
C MET A 1 12.88 15.36 21.93
N PRO A 2 13.73 16.37 22.07
CA PRO A 2 13.83 17.42 21.05
C PRO A 2 14.44 16.85 19.76
N ILE A 3 13.91 17.26 18.63
CA ILE A 3 14.26 16.74 17.31
C ILE A 3 14.41 17.93 16.38
N ASN A 4 15.42 17.93 15.51
CA ASN A 4 15.48 18.82 14.37
C ASN A 4 14.88 18.11 13.14
N LEU A 5 13.62 18.37 12.84
CA LEU A 5 12.94 17.75 11.71
C LEU A 5 13.44 18.25 10.37
N ALA A 6 13.95 19.48 10.29
CA ALA A 6 14.46 20.05 9.05
C ALA A 6 15.79 19.41 8.59
N ASP A 7 16.56 18.87 9.53
CA ASP A 7 17.89 18.27 9.26
C ASP A 7 17.86 16.75 9.10
N LEU A 8 16.68 16.14 8.97
CA LEU A 8 16.62 14.69 8.72
C LEU A 8 17.25 14.37 7.35
N PRO A 9 18.14 13.35 7.28
CA PRO A 9 18.75 12.96 6.01
C PRO A 9 17.70 12.46 5.02
N ASP A 10 17.89 12.74 3.73
CA ASP A 10 16.99 12.33 2.64
C ASP A 10 15.54 12.81 2.80
N LEU A 11 15.35 13.94 3.47
CA LEU A 11 14.04 14.55 3.68
C LEU A 11 13.63 15.32 2.42
N VAL A 12 12.48 14.97 1.87
CA VAL A 12 11.82 15.72 0.79
C VAL A 12 10.66 16.52 1.38
N THR A 13 10.60 17.81 1.12
CA THR A 13 9.58 18.70 1.68
C THR A 13 8.85 19.49 0.62
N ARG A 14 7.60 19.86 0.91
CA ARG A 14 6.78 20.73 0.09
C ARG A 14 5.87 21.57 0.98
N LEU A 15 5.68 22.84 0.64
CA LEU A 15 4.60 23.67 1.18
C LEU A 15 3.35 23.49 0.29
N ASP A 16 2.19 23.45 0.90
CA ASP A 16 0.93 23.51 0.18
C ASP A 16 0.40 24.96 0.07
N GLU A 17 -0.78 25.14 -0.50
CA GLU A 17 -1.42 26.45 -0.72
C GLU A 17 -1.75 27.19 0.60
N ASN A 18 -1.76 26.50 1.72
CA ASN A 18 -2.02 27.05 3.05
C ASN A 18 -0.75 27.17 3.92
N ASP A 19 0.44 27.12 3.29
CA ASP A 19 1.73 27.11 3.96
C ASP A 19 1.97 25.93 4.92
N ALA A 20 1.15 24.89 4.86
CA ALA A 20 1.39 23.67 5.61
C ALA A 20 2.60 22.93 5.04
N TRP A 21 3.48 22.53 5.93
CA TRP A 21 4.72 21.86 5.58
C TRP A 21 4.53 20.35 5.53
N HIS A 22 4.62 19.79 4.34
CA HIS A 22 4.57 18.36 4.09
C HIS A 22 5.96 17.78 3.96
N ALA A 23 6.21 16.67 4.62
CA ALA A 23 7.48 15.99 4.63
C ALA A 23 7.32 14.52 4.25
N PHE A 24 8.26 14.06 3.42
CA PHE A 24 8.46 12.67 3.09
C PHE A 24 9.90 12.31 3.45
N TRP A 25 10.06 11.45 4.43
CA TRP A 25 11.36 11.03 4.95
C TRP A 25 11.58 9.55 4.67
N SER A 26 12.65 9.25 3.92
CA SER A 26 13.09 7.89 3.65
C SER A 26 14.25 7.54 4.57
N PHE A 27 14.14 6.43 5.30
CA PHE A 27 15.20 5.93 6.16
C PHE A 27 15.29 4.40 6.04
N GLY A 28 16.40 3.89 5.50
CA GLY A 28 16.56 2.48 5.20
C GLY A 28 15.49 1.96 4.24
N ALA A 29 14.75 0.93 4.66
CA ALA A 29 13.65 0.36 3.87
C ALA A 29 12.29 1.02 4.14
N SER A 30 12.23 2.02 5.01
CA SER A 30 10.99 2.67 5.43
C SER A 30 10.85 4.07 4.89
N ALA A 31 9.59 4.46 4.66
CA ALA A 31 9.22 5.81 4.31
C ALA A 31 8.16 6.32 5.30
N HIS A 32 8.34 7.55 5.74
CA HIS A 32 7.45 8.22 6.66
C HIS A 32 6.92 9.49 6.00
N GLN A 33 5.62 9.65 6.02
CA GLN A 33 4.96 10.88 5.57
C GLN A 33 4.27 11.54 6.75
N PHE A 34 4.53 12.82 6.95
CA PHE A 34 3.89 13.64 7.98
C PHE A 34 3.79 15.09 7.52
N TRP A 35 3.00 15.87 8.22
CA TRP A 35 2.80 17.27 7.92
C TRP A 35 2.71 18.10 9.21
N LEU A 36 3.05 19.35 9.11
CA LEU A 36 2.96 20.35 10.17
C LEU A 36 2.13 21.54 9.64
N PRO A 37 1.35 22.20 10.50
CA PRO A 37 0.60 23.40 10.10
C PRO A 37 1.49 24.52 9.55
N THR A 38 2.75 24.57 9.98
CA THR A 38 3.74 25.56 9.56
C THR A 38 5.10 24.88 9.40
N ARG A 39 6.01 25.52 8.67
CA ARG A 39 7.40 25.06 8.59
C ARG A 39 8.01 24.92 9.99
N PRO A 40 8.75 23.83 10.28
CA PRO A 40 9.47 23.71 11.55
C PRO A 40 10.45 24.84 11.75
N ALA A 41 10.59 25.29 12.99
CA ALA A 41 11.63 26.25 13.36
C ALA A 41 13.02 25.61 13.19
N ASP A 42 14.01 26.44 12.94
CA ASP A 42 15.40 25.99 12.89
C ASP A 42 15.83 25.43 14.25
N GLY A 43 16.57 24.33 14.21
CA GLY A 43 17.07 23.66 15.41
C GLY A 43 16.10 22.64 16.03
N CYS A 44 16.46 22.19 17.23
CA CYS A 44 15.72 21.15 17.94
C CYS A 44 14.44 21.66 18.59
N SER A 45 13.32 21.05 18.29
CA SER A 45 12.00 21.37 18.87
C SER A 45 11.31 20.14 19.41
N THR A 46 10.31 20.34 20.29
CA THR A 46 9.44 19.28 20.75
C THR A 46 8.16 19.29 19.94
N TYR A 47 7.80 18.13 19.41
CA TYR A 47 6.61 17.96 18.59
C TYR A 47 5.58 17.10 19.31
N VAL A 48 4.31 17.35 19.00
CA VAL A 48 3.18 16.53 19.40
C VAL A 48 2.54 15.92 18.16
N VAL A 49 1.95 14.73 18.32
CA VAL A 49 1.22 14.09 17.22
C VAL A 49 -0.26 14.13 17.55
N ILE A 50 -1.05 14.66 16.62
CA ILE A 50 -2.51 14.71 16.74
C ILE A 50 -3.09 13.65 15.81
N LEU A 51 -3.89 12.75 16.37
CA LEU A 51 -4.55 11.66 15.63
C LEU A 51 -6.07 11.82 15.71
N PRO A 52 -6.77 11.82 14.57
CA PRO A 52 -8.23 11.70 14.56
C PRO A 52 -8.69 10.37 15.18
N LEU A 53 -9.73 10.43 16.01
CA LEU A 53 -10.38 9.24 16.60
C LEU A 53 -11.40 8.66 15.60
N ASP A 54 -10.91 8.07 14.53
CA ASP A 54 -11.74 7.44 13.50
C ASP A 54 -11.34 5.97 13.29
N LYS A 55 -11.95 5.32 12.30
CA LYS A 55 -11.73 3.91 11.95
C LYS A 55 -10.27 3.59 11.55
N LEU A 56 -9.44 4.59 11.31
CA LEU A 56 -8.02 4.43 10.92
C LEU A 56 -7.06 4.70 12.09
N LEU A 57 -7.56 4.89 13.32
CA LEU A 57 -6.73 5.22 14.48
C LEU A 57 -5.61 4.21 14.71
N GLU A 58 -5.90 2.91 14.65
CA GLU A 58 -4.89 1.86 14.84
C GLU A 58 -3.78 1.94 13.78
N LEU A 59 -4.15 2.17 12.51
CA LEU A 59 -3.20 2.33 11.41
C LEU A 59 -2.29 3.54 11.63
N ARG A 60 -2.88 4.67 12.02
CA ARG A 60 -2.13 5.91 12.31
C ARG A 60 -1.24 5.75 13.53
N THR A 61 -1.72 5.12 14.59
CA THR A 61 -0.93 4.85 15.79
C THR A 61 0.28 3.96 15.46
N ALA A 62 0.09 2.93 14.66
CA ALA A 62 1.19 2.08 14.19
C ALA A 62 2.21 2.87 13.35
N ALA A 63 1.76 3.80 12.51
CA ALA A 63 2.64 4.66 11.72
C ALA A 63 3.44 5.62 12.60
N VAL A 64 2.80 6.26 13.59
CA VAL A 64 3.47 7.15 14.57
C VAL A 64 4.50 6.38 15.39
N LEU A 65 4.17 5.19 15.85
CA LEU A 65 5.09 4.37 16.63
C LEU A 65 6.34 3.98 15.80
N ARG A 66 6.17 3.70 14.52
CA ARG A 66 7.30 3.45 13.60
C ARG A 66 8.16 4.70 13.44
N LEU A 67 7.53 5.84 13.12
CA LEU A 67 8.25 7.12 12.99
C LEU A 67 9.06 7.41 14.25
N TRP A 68 8.44 7.30 15.43
CA TRP A 68 9.13 7.52 16.69
C TRP A 68 10.31 6.57 16.91
N ARG A 69 10.15 5.28 16.59
CA ARG A 69 11.24 4.30 16.71
C ARG A 69 12.39 4.65 15.78
N THR A 70 12.10 5.04 14.53
CA THR A 70 13.12 5.46 13.56
C THR A 70 13.85 6.69 14.04
N LEU A 71 13.14 7.72 14.51
CA LEU A 71 13.74 8.93 15.10
C LEU A 71 14.59 8.64 16.35
N ALA A 72 14.22 7.62 17.12
CA ALA A 72 14.97 7.17 18.30
C ALA A 72 16.12 6.20 17.97
N GLY A 73 16.44 5.95 16.70
CA GLY A 73 17.46 4.99 16.28
C GLY A 73 17.15 3.53 16.64
N ARG A 74 15.86 3.19 16.86
CA ARG A 74 15.41 1.85 17.22
C ARG A 74 14.94 1.08 15.99
N SER A 75 14.95 -0.25 16.09
CA SER A 75 14.31 -1.09 15.07
C SER A 75 12.83 -0.74 14.93
N GLU A 76 12.37 -0.56 13.69
CA GLU A 76 10.98 -0.23 13.38
C GLU A 76 9.97 -1.30 13.82
N GLY A 77 10.45 -2.52 14.05
CA GLY A 77 9.61 -3.68 14.34
C GLY A 77 8.95 -4.27 13.08
N ARG A 78 8.12 -5.29 13.26
CA ARG A 78 7.34 -5.87 12.15
C ARG A 78 6.33 -4.83 11.65
N ARG A 79 6.25 -4.69 10.33
CA ARG A 79 5.19 -3.91 9.70
C ARG A 79 3.88 -4.70 9.82
N ALA A 80 3.01 -4.29 10.72
CA ALA A 80 1.73 -4.97 10.95
C ALA A 80 0.82 -4.97 9.70
N HIS A 81 1.13 -4.13 8.71
CA HIS A 81 0.33 -3.89 7.52
C HIS A 81 1.00 -4.34 6.22
N ASP A 82 2.12 -5.08 6.29
CA ASP A 82 2.71 -5.66 5.10
C ASP A 82 1.83 -6.80 4.57
N PHE A 83 1.63 -6.81 3.27
CA PHE A 83 1.00 -7.96 2.62
C PHE A 83 1.78 -9.23 2.92
N THR A 84 1.07 -10.29 3.26
CA THR A 84 1.69 -11.62 3.27
C THR A 84 2.22 -11.95 1.87
N GLN A 85 3.22 -12.83 1.78
CA GLN A 85 3.74 -13.26 0.48
C GLN A 85 2.60 -13.80 -0.41
N GLN A 86 1.72 -14.61 0.13
CA GLN A 86 0.55 -15.14 -0.58
C GLN A 86 -0.37 -14.03 -1.12
N THR A 87 -0.61 -12.99 -0.33
CA THR A 87 -1.43 -11.85 -0.76
C THR A 87 -0.74 -11.08 -1.88
N ARG A 88 0.56 -10.86 -1.77
CA ARG A 88 1.37 -10.20 -2.80
C ARG A 88 1.35 -10.98 -4.12
N ASP A 89 1.60 -12.29 -4.06
CA ASP A 89 1.60 -13.15 -5.24
C ASP A 89 0.24 -13.15 -5.94
N ARG A 90 -0.84 -13.17 -5.15
CA ARG A 90 -2.21 -13.03 -5.69
C ARG A 90 -2.40 -11.70 -6.42
N HIS A 91 -1.93 -10.57 -5.86
CA HIS A 91 -2.06 -9.27 -6.52
C HIS A 91 -1.22 -9.19 -7.80
N ILE A 92 -0.04 -9.80 -7.83
CA ILE A 92 0.76 -9.92 -9.06
C ILE A 92 -0.02 -10.68 -10.14
N LEU A 93 -0.66 -11.79 -9.78
CA LEU A 93 -1.50 -12.54 -10.73
C LEU A 93 -2.69 -11.73 -11.23
N ILE A 94 -3.33 -10.95 -10.36
CA ILE A 94 -4.44 -10.05 -10.73
C ILE A 94 -3.97 -9.00 -11.75
N LEU A 95 -2.85 -8.34 -11.52
CA LEU A 95 -2.28 -7.34 -12.44
C LEU A 95 -1.96 -7.98 -13.79
N ARG A 96 -1.22 -9.09 -13.80
CA ARG A 96 -0.87 -9.81 -15.04
C ARG A 96 -2.11 -10.28 -15.82
N ALA A 97 -3.16 -10.72 -15.11
CA ALA A 97 -4.41 -11.13 -15.75
C ALA A 97 -5.13 -9.94 -16.38
N LEU A 98 -5.08 -8.77 -15.74
CA LEU A 98 -5.67 -7.53 -16.24
C LEU A 98 -4.94 -7.04 -17.49
N ASP A 99 -3.60 -6.98 -17.44
CA ASP A 99 -2.75 -6.56 -18.56
C ASP A 99 -2.96 -7.49 -19.77
N GLY A 100 -2.88 -8.79 -19.58
CA GLY A 100 -3.10 -9.73 -20.66
C GLY A 100 -4.52 -9.65 -21.25
N ARG A 101 -5.54 -9.26 -20.45
CA ARG A 101 -6.88 -8.97 -21.00
C ARG A 101 -6.93 -7.68 -21.79
N ALA A 102 -6.19 -6.66 -21.39
CA ALA A 102 -6.05 -5.42 -22.16
C ALA A 102 -5.38 -5.67 -23.50
N ASP A 103 -4.40 -6.57 -23.54
CA ASP A 103 -3.71 -7.02 -24.78
C ASP A 103 -4.54 -8.01 -25.61
N GLY A 104 -5.80 -8.27 -25.27
CA GLY A 104 -6.71 -9.13 -26.02
C GLY A 104 -6.55 -10.64 -25.77
N ALA A 105 -5.75 -11.08 -24.80
CA ALA A 105 -5.60 -12.50 -24.49
C ALA A 105 -6.92 -13.13 -24.02
N SER A 106 -7.24 -14.33 -24.51
CA SER A 106 -8.39 -15.08 -24.06
C SER A 106 -8.18 -15.60 -22.63
N TYR A 107 -9.28 -15.89 -21.91
CA TYR A 107 -9.18 -16.49 -20.56
C TYR A 107 -8.38 -17.79 -20.54
N ARG A 108 -8.45 -18.59 -21.61
CA ARG A 108 -7.66 -19.82 -21.74
C ARG A 108 -6.18 -19.52 -21.84
N LYS A 109 -5.77 -18.56 -22.69
CA LYS A 109 -4.36 -18.13 -22.79
C LYS A 109 -3.83 -17.60 -21.46
N LEU A 110 -4.65 -16.85 -20.72
CA LEU A 110 -4.27 -16.40 -19.37
C LEU A 110 -4.10 -17.57 -18.40
N ALA A 111 -4.96 -18.59 -18.45
CA ALA A 111 -4.80 -19.77 -17.61
C ALA A 111 -3.55 -20.57 -17.98
N GLU A 112 -3.21 -20.66 -19.25
CA GLU A 112 -1.97 -21.29 -19.72
C GLU A 112 -0.75 -20.56 -19.18
N ALA A 113 -0.73 -19.22 -19.28
CA ALA A 113 0.43 -18.40 -18.89
C ALA A 113 0.56 -18.24 -17.36
N LEU A 114 -0.56 -18.04 -16.64
CA LEU A 114 -0.52 -17.66 -15.23
C LEU A 114 -0.77 -18.80 -14.26
N LEU A 115 -1.53 -19.83 -14.67
CA LEU A 115 -1.97 -20.92 -13.82
C LEU A 115 -1.49 -22.30 -14.29
N GLY A 116 -0.63 -22.33 -15.34
CA GLY A 116 -0.07 -23.57 -15.84
C GLY A 116 -1.12 -24.53 -16.44
N PHE A 117 -2.22 -24.01 -17.00
CA PHE A 117 -3.18 -24.86 -17.71
C PHE A 117 -2.51 -25.48 -18.93
N ARG A 118 -2.65 -26.79 -19.08
CA ARG A 118 -2.17 -27.56 -20.23
C ARG A 118 -3.24 -28.58 -20.57
N GLY A 119 -4.04 -28.27 -21.58
CA GLY A 119 -5.14 -29.15 -21.98
C GLY A 119 -5.74 -28.77 -23.32
N ARG A 120 -6.59 -29.64 -23.88
CA ARG A 120 -7.33 -29.40 -25.09
C ARG A 120 -8.47 -28.41 -24.86
N LYS A 121 -9.15 -27.97 -25.94
CA LYS A 121 -10.29 -27.07 -25.83
C LYS A 121 -11.44 -27.67 -25.00
N THR A 122 -11.66 -28.97 -25.13
CA THR A 122 -12.67 -29.73 -24.37
C THR A 122 -12.40 -29.71 -22.88
N ASP A 123 -11.13 -29.87 -22.49
CA ASP A 123 -10.70 -29.91 -21.07
C ASP A 123 -10.91 -28.55 -20.39
N TRP A 124 -10.79 -27.47 -21.18
CA TRP A 124 -10.98 -26.12 -20.69
C TRP A 124 -12.39 -25.83 -20.18
N GLU A 125 -13.41 -26.47 -20.74
CA GLU A 125 -14.80 -26.18 -20.37
C GLU A 125 -15.13 -26.54 -18.92
N SER A 126 -14.51 -27.60 -18.40
CA SER A 126 -14.70 -28.10 -17.04
C SER A 126 -13.55 -27.74 -16.08
N ASP A 127 -12.47 -27.13 -16.56
CA ASP A 127 -11.29 -26.85 -15.73
C ASP A 127 -11.56 -25.72 -14.70
N PRO A 128 -11.26 -25.95 -13.41
CA PRO A 128 -11.47 -24.96 -12.36
C PRO A 128 -10.68 -23.67 -12.56
N ARG A 129 -9.54 -23.71 -13.29
CA ARG A 129 -8.74 -22.51 -13.61
C ARG A 129 -9.50 -21.52 -14.48
N LYS A 130 -10.51 -21.95 -15.24
CA LYS A 130 -11.43 -21.08 -15.98
C LYS A 130 -12.10 -20.05 -15.05
N ASN A 131 -12.63 -20.51 -13.94
CA ASN A 131 -13.26 -19.63 -12.96
C ASN A 131 -12.22 -18.82 -12.16
N GLN A 132 -11.06 -19.42 -11.89
CA GLN A 132 -9.98 -18.74 -11.19
C GLN A 132 -9.48 -17.53 -11.97
N VAL A 133 -9.20 -17.67 -13.27
CA VAL A 133 -8.77 -16.54 -14.13
C VAL A 133 -9.88 -15.48 -14.26
N ARG A 134 -11.15 -15.90 -14.39
CA ARG A 134 -12.26 -14.94 -14.41
C ARG A 134 -12.32 -14.09 -13.16
N ARG A 135 -12.09 -14.69 -11.97
CA ARG A 135 -12.02 -13.97 -10.70
C ARG A 135 -10.83 -13.01 -10.66
N LEU A 136 -9.64 -13.44 -11.10
CA LEU A 136 -8.48 -12.55 -11.18
C LEU A 136 -8.77 -11.30 -12.01
N VAL A 137 -9.37 -11.45 -13.18
CA VAL A 137 -9.73 -10.32 -14.05
C VAL A 137 -10.83 -9.45 -13.43
N ALA A 138 -11.80 -10.05 -12.76
CA ALA A 138 -12.86 -9.32 -12.06
C ALA A 138 -12.29 -8.48 -10.89
N ASP A 139 -11.41 -9.09 -10.08
CA ASP A 139 -10.71 -8.41 -8.99
C ASP A 139 -9.85 -7.25 -9.53
N GLY A 140 -9.14 -7.45 -10.65
CA GLY A 140 -8.36 -6.40 -11.30
C GLY A 140 -9.22 -5.22 -11.74
N ARG A 141 -10.36 -5.49 -12.36
CA ARG A 141 -11.32 -4.44 -12.75
C ARG A 141 -11.89 -3.69 -11.53
N TYR A 142 -12.14 -4.40 -10.43
CA TYR A 142 -12.55 -3.78 -9.17
C TYR A 142 -11.50 -2.81 -8.66
N TYR A 143 -10.22 -3.22 -8.63
CA TYR A 143 -9.13 -2.35 -8.17
C TYR A 143 -8.96 -1.12 -9.05
N VAL A 144 -9.02 -1.24 -10.37
CA VAL A 144 -8.93 -0.09 -11.28
C VAL A 144 -10.08 0.89 -11.09
N ARG A 145 -11.28 0.42 -10.72
CA ARG A 145 -12.46 1.26 -10.48
C ARG A 145 -12.51 1.92 -9.10
N GLY A 146 -11.41 1.90 -8.36
CA GLY A 146 -11.30 2.56 -7.05
C GLY A 146 -11.10 1.63 -5.87
N GLY A 147 -11.27 0.31 -6.04
CA GLY A 147 -11.02 -0.69 -5.00
C GLY A 147 -9.56 -0.76 -4.54
N TYR A 148 -8.62 -0.18 -5.29
CA TYR A 148 -7.22 -0.03 -4.86
C TYR A 148 -7.09 0.68 -3.50
N ARG A 149 -8.07 1.51 -3.13
CA ARG A 149 -8.09 2.19 -1.82
C ARG A 149 -8.11 1.21 -0.65
N ASP A 150 -8.67 0.02 -0.85
CA ASP A 150 -8.68 -1.03 0.18
C ASP A 150 -7.26 -1.57 0.43
N LEU A 151 -6.41 -1.57 -0.60
CA LEU A 151 -5.00 -1.97 -0.46
C LEU A 151 -4.21 -0.97 0.39
N LEU A 152 -4.53 0.32 0.28
CA LEU A 152 -3.89 1.38 1.09
C LEU A 152 -4.27 1.29 2.58
N ARG A 153 -5.37 0.64 2.89
CA ARG A 153 -5.92 0.48 4.25
C ARG A 153 -5.66 -0.92 4.84
N TYR A 154 -5.09 -1.82 4.04
CA TYR A 154 -4.85 -3.20 4.48
C TYR A 154 -4.09 -3.24 5.83
N PRO A 155 -4.44 -4.13 6.78
CA PRO A 155 -5.51 -5.13 6.71
C PRO A 155 -6.90 -4.65 7.16
N ILE A 156 -7.07 -3.35 7.42
CA ILE A 156 -8.30 -2.77 7.94
C ILE A 156 -9.37 -2.78 6.85
N ARG A 157 -10.46 -3.49 7.08
CA ARG A 157 -11.64 -3.44 6.23
C ARG A 157 -12.61 -2.42 6.80
N LEU A 158 -12.82 -1.33 6.08
CA LEU A 158 -13.88 -0.38 6.42
C LEU A 158 -15.20 -0.96 5.89
N PHE A 159 -16.00 -1.57 6.77
CA PHE A 159 -17.38 -1.87 6.43
C PHE A 159 -18.14 -0.54 6.42
N GLU A 160 -18.57 -0.11 5.24
CA GLU A 160 -19.62 0.92 5.14
C GLU A 160 -20.91 0.26 5.62
N ARG A 161 -21.47 0.79 6.72
CA ARG A 161 -22.82 0.47 7.19
C ARG A 161 -23.82 1.34 6.47
#